data_1622091779341eadb6b57e616670289c
#
_entry.id   1622091779341eadb6b57e616670289c
#
_cell.length_a   1.000
_cell.length_b   1.000
_cell.length_c   1.000
_cell.angle_alpha   90.00
_cell.angle_beta   90.00
_cell.angle_gamma   90.00
#
_symmetry.space_group_name_H-M   'P 1'
#
loop_
_entity.id
_entity.type
_entity.pdbx_description
1 polymer ?
#
loop_
_entity_poly.entity_id
_entity_poly.type
_entity_poly.pdbx_seq_one_letter_code
_entity_poly.pdbx_strand_id
1 'polypeptide(L)'
;MYVKDSQLFAILVINFVSLTDLCPSIFRNPSYAKASYCQGCYNALRLNKKVESKAIELLQAIPKPFLSLHLRFEPDMVAYSRCAYTGLSSKSLDSIEAARGEGRKVLTGDSARLWRNRGKCPLTPSETAFILQALGIPTNTNIYLAAGDGLMELDGFTSVYKNIYTKSSLLTHEDFERMHGNTKAALDYYVSVNSDAYIATFFGNMDKMVTAMRTMQGLQKTLVLSRRAFANYTAAGLAGEQLAMAMWDAHREEYIRGRGSALPEHCFCEFRL
;
A
#
# COMPACT_ATOMS: atom_id res chain seq x y z
N MET A 1 -8.97 -0.06 -34.26
CA MET A 1 -9.70 0.28 -33.02
C MET A 1 -8.62 0.63 -31.97
N TYR A 2 -8.34 1.92 -31.78
CA TYR A 2 -7.30 2.38 -30.86
C TYR A 2 -7.83 2.27 -29.44
N VAL A 3 -7.34 1.32 -28.64
CA VAL A 3 -7.53 1.30 -27.21
C VAL A 3 -6.68 2.44 -26.65
N LYS A 4 -7.31 3.43 -25.99
CA LYS A 4 -6.60 4.55 -25.37
C LYS A 4 -5.55 4.01 -24.39
N ASP A 5 -4.31 4.46 -24.51
CA ASP A 5 -3.12 4.01 -23.74
C ASP A 5 -3.33 3.92 -22.22
N SER A 6 -4.24 4.71 -21.65
CA SER A 6 -4.59 4.69 -20.23
C SER A 6 -5.36 3.45 -19.77
N GLN A 7 -6.09 2.79 -20.66
CA GLN A 7 -6.85 1.58 -20.32
C GLN A 7 -5.98 0.32 -20.30
N LEU A 8 -4.91 0.27 -21.10
CA LEU A 8 -4.03 -0.91 -21.17
C LEU A 8 -3.24 -1.10 -19.85
N PHE A 9 -2.80 0.00 -19.23
CA PHE A 9 -2.08 -0.08 -17.95
C PHE A 9 -3.01 -0.40 -16.77
N ALA A 10 -4.23 0.16 -16.76
CA ALA A 10 -5.25 -0.19 -15.77
C ALA A 10 -5.62 -1.68 -15.85
N ILE A 11 -5.73 -2.22 -17.05
CA ILE A 11 -5.97 -3.65 -17.28
C ILE A 11 -4.79 -4.49 -16.77
N LEU A 12 -3.55 -4.07 -16.96
CA LEU A 12 -2.35 -4.78 -16.48
C LEU A 12 -2.23 -4.75 -14.95
N VAL A 13 -2.51 -3.64 -14.30
CA VAL A 13 -2.44 -3.54 -12.81
C VAL A 13 -3.63 -4.21 -12.13
N ILE A 14 -4.84 -4.10 -12.69
CA ILE A 14 -6.07 -4.68 -12.14
C ILE A 14 -6.15 -6.19 -12.44
N ASN A 15 -5.67 -6.64 -13.59
CA ASN A 15 -5.77 -8.03 -14.04
C ASN A 15 -4.55 -8.89 -13.75
N PHE A 16 -3.57 -8.43 -12.96
CA PHE A 16 -2.46 -9.31 -12.59
C PHE A 16 -2.92 -10.52 -11.75
N VAL A 17 -4.01 -10.37 -10.98
CA VAL A 17 -4.71 -11.50 -10.35
C VAL A 17 -5.37 -12.39 -11.42
N SER A 18 -5.79 -11.82 -12.55
CA SER A 18 -6.44 -12.52 -13.67
C SER A 18 -5.45 -13.13 -14.68
N LEU A 19 -4.17 -12.74 -14.67
CA LEU A 19 -3.14 -13.43 -15.48
C LEU A 19 -2.90 -14.87 -14.99
N THR A 20 -3.13 -15.14 -13.72
CA THR A 20 -3.15 -16.50 -13.19
C THR A 20 -4.36 -17.30 -13.68
N ASP A 21 -5.48 -16.61 -13.97
CA ASP A 21 -6.70 -17.22 -14.51
C ASP A 21 -6.63 -17.38 -16.05
N LEU A 22 -5.82 -16.55 -16.73
CA LEU A 22 -5.68 -16.59 -18.19
C LEU A 22 -4.79 -17.73 -18.72
N CYS A 23 -3.98 -18.36 -17.87
CA CYS A 23 -3.12 -19.48 -18.27
C CYS A 23 -3.14 -20.66 -17.29
N PRO A 24 -4.29 -21.36 -17.13
CA PRO A 24 -4.37 -22.57 -16.28
C PRO A 24 -3.36 -23.66 -16.68
N SER A 25 -2.95 -23.71 -17.94
CA SER A 25 -1.95 -24.65 -18.46
C SER A 25 -0.54 -24.42 -17.91
N ILE A 26 -0.17 -23.21 -17.52
CA ILE A 26 1.15 -22.88 -16.96
C ILE A 26 1.29 -23.46 -15.56
N PHE A 27 0.18 -23.56 -14.79
CA PHE A 27 0.20 -24.18 -13.46
C PHE A 27 0.38 -25.70 -13.46
N ARG A 28 0.25 -26.35 -14.63
CA ARG A 28 0.58 -27.79 -14.80
C ARG A 28 2.02 -28.02 -15.24
N ASN A 29 2.77 -26.96 -15.56
CA ASN A 29 4.14 -27.08 -16.01
C ASN A 29 5.16 -27.25 -14.88
N PRO A 30 6.34 -27.80 -15.16
CA PRO A 30 7.43 -27.94 -14.19
C PRO A 30 7.79 -26.60 -13.52
N SER A 31 8.39 -26.66 -12.33
CA SER A 31 8.72 -25.48 -11.51
C SER A 31 9.56 -24.42 -12.26
N TYR A 32 10.51 -24.85 -13.09
CA TYR A 32 11.35 -23.95 -13.90
C TYR A 32 10.55 -23.11 -14.90
N ALA A 33 9.50 -23.67 -15.52
CA ALA A 33 8.65 -22.92 -16.44
C ALA A 33 7.83 -21.85 -15.72
N LYS A 34 7.39 -22.13 -14.49
CA LYS A 34 6.70 -21.14 -13.65
C LYS A 34 7.61 -20.01 -13.21
N ALA A 35 8.85 -20.32 -12.83
CA ALA A 35 9.84 -19.33 -12.45
C ALA A 35 10.21 -18.41 -13.65
N SER A 36 10.47 -19.00 -14.81
CA SER A 36 10.76 -18.23 -16.04
C SER A 36 9.58 -17.34 -16.44
N TYR A 37 8.34 -17.81 -16.27
CA TYR A 37 7.15 -17.01 -16.50
C TYR A 37 7.06 -15.83 -15.54
N CYS A 38 7.27 -16.05 -14.22
CA CYS A 38 7.31 -14.97 -13.24
C CYS A 38 8.34 -13.91 -13.60
N GLN A 39 9.58 -14.32 -13.88
CA GLN A 39 10.64 -13.41 -14.26
C GLN A 39 10.30 -12.65 -15.55
N GLY A 40 9.80 -13.34 -16.58
CA GLY A 40 9.36 -12.73 -17.82
C GLY A 40 8.28 -11.66 -17.60
N CYS A 41 7.25 -11.97 -16.84
CA CYS A 41 6.16 -11.03 -16.54
C CYS A 41 6.66 -9.78 -15.79
N TYR A 42 7.41 -9.94 -14.70
CA TYR A 42 7.90 -8.80 -13.92
C TYR A 42 8.94 -7.97 -14.67
N ASN A 43 9.82 -8.60 -15.46
CA ASN A 43 10.80 -7.90 -16.28
C ASN A 43 10.19 -7.22 -17.51
N ALA A 44 9.08 -7.72 -18.04
CA ALA A 44 8.39 -7.13 -19.18
C ALA A 44 7.46 -5.97 -18.81
N LEU A 45 7.00 -5.89 -17.54
CA LEU A 45 6.14 -4.80 -17.09
C LEU A 45 6.90 -3.47 -17.11
N ARG A 46 6.43 -2.56 -17.96
CA ARG A 46 6.96 -1.20 -18.09
C ARG A 46 5.82 -0.20 -18.14
N LEU A 47 6.05 0.96 -17.57
CA LEU A 47 5.17 2.09 -17.77
C LEU A 47 5.30 2.61 -19.21
N ASN A 48 4.24 3.23 -19.70
CA ASN A 48 4.33 4.06 -20.90
C ASN A 48 5.39 5.15 -20.67
N LYS A 49 6.21 5.46 -21.71
CA LYS A 49 7.32 6.40 -21.63
C LYS A 49 6.94 7.76 -21.03
N LYS A 50 5.75 8.29 -21.36
CA LYS A 50 5.27 9.58 -20.81
C LYS A 50 5.03 9.49 -19.31
N VAL A 51 4.40 8.41 -18.84
CA VAL A 51 4.12 8.17 -17.41
C VAL A 51 5.44 7.91 -16.68
N GLU A 52 6.33 7.11 -17.27
CA GLU A 52 7.64 6.81 -16.68
C GLU A 52 8.50 8.07 -16.53
N SER A 53 8.59 8.92 -17.56
CA SER A 53 9.33 10.19 -17.47
C SER A 53 8.78 11.07 -16.33
N LYS A 54 7.44 11.17 -16.22
CA LYS A 54 6.81 11.95 -15.15
C LYS A 54 7.07 11.32 -13.76
N ALA A 55 7.08 10.00 -13.66
CA ALA A 55 7.40 9.31 -12.41
C ALA A 55 8.87 9.50 -12.00
N ILE A 56 9.79 9.56 -12.97
CA ILE A 56 11.21 9.88 -12.74
C ILE A 56 11.37 11.32 -12.23
N GLU A 57 10.64 12.28 -12.79
CA GLU A 57 10.62 13.67 -12.29
C GLU A 57 10.22 13.72 -10.81
N LEU A 58 9.12 13.03 -10.45
CA LEU A 58 8.68 12.93 -9.06
C LEU A 58 9.76 12.31 -8.17
N LEU A 59 10.35 11.20 -8.60
CA LEU A 59 11.38 10.49 -7.85
C LEU A 59 12.63 11.36 -7.59
N GLN A 60 13.00 12.18 -8.57
CA GLN A 60 14.14 13.10 -8.44
C GLN A 60 13.86 14.30 -7.56
N ALA A 61 12.59 14.71 -7.43
CA ALA A 61 12.18 15.83 -6.59
C ALA A 61 12.11 15.49 -5.09
N ILE A 62 12.15 14.19 -4.73
CA ILE A 62 12.11 13.75 -3.33
C ILE A 62 13.53 13.64 -2.79
N PRO A 63 13.87 14.34 -1.68
CA PRO A 63 15.18 14.22 -1.06
C PRO A 63 15.44 12.78 -0.57
N LYS A 64 16.61 12.25 -0.87
CA LYS A 64 17.04 10.91 -0.45
C LYS A 64 17.85 10.95 0.84
N PRO A 65 17.81 9.91 1.68
CA PRO A 65 16.94 8.73 1.54
C PRO A 65 15.47 9.05 1.89
N PHE A 66 14.55 8.32 1.29
CA PHE A 66 13.13 8.47 1.61
C PHE A 66 12.39 7.13 1.76
N LEU A 67 11.38 7.17 2.59
CA LEU A 67 10.41 6.10 2.78
C LEU A 67 9.18 6.36 1.89
N SER A 68 8.73 5.38 1.10
CA SER A 68 7.39 5.43 0.52
C SER A 68 6.40 4.72 1.44
N LEU A 69 5.35 5.44 1.83
CA LEU A 69 4.27 4.94 2.67
C LEU A 69 2.97 4.88 1.85
N HIS A 70 2.44 3.68 1.65
CA HIS A 70 1.09 3.54 1.10
C HIS A 70 0.07 3.58 2.24
N LEU A 71 -0.57 4.72 2.40
CA LEU A 71 -1.61 4.97 3.40
C LEU A 71 -2.99 4.84 2.77
N ARG A 72 -3.78 3.89 3.26
CA ARG A 72 -5.08 3.53 2.70
C ARG A 72 -6.21 3.87 3.67
N PHE A 73 -6.56 5.16 3.78
CA PHE A 73 -7.62 5.67 4.65
C PHE A 73 -8.50 6.69 3.93
N GLU A 74 -8.95 6.34 2.72
CA GLU A 74 -9.89 7.12 1.92
C GLU A 74 -11.33 6.71 2.21
N PRO A 75 -12.33 7.55 1.88
CA PRO A 75 -13.75 7.28 2.16
C PRO A 75 -14.25 5.95 1.59
N ASP A 76 -13.85 5.63 0.34
CA ASP A 76 -14.22 4.38 -0.34
C ASP A 76 -13.70 3.15 0.40
N MET A 77 -12.46 3.22 0.90
CA MET A 77 -11.84 2.11 1.61
C MET A 77 -12.46 1.90 2.99
N VAL A 78 -12.73 2.97 3.73
CA VAL A 78 -13.41 2.89 5.02
C VAL A 78 -14.84 2.36 4.84
N ALA A 79 -15.57 2.87 3.86
CA ALA A 79 -16.91 2.38 3.53
C ALA A 79 -16.90 0.89 3.14
N TYR A 80 -15.95 0.47 2.31
CA TYR A 80 -15.78 -0.93 1.89
C TYR A 80 -15.45 -1.85 3.06
N SER A 81 -14.60 -1.39 3.99
CA SER A 81 -14.19 -2.18 5.17
C SER A 81 -15.34 -2.44 6.14
N ARG A 82 -16.43 -1.66 6.08
CA ARG A 82 -17.57 -1.70 7.01
C ARG A 82 -17.20 -1.39 8.48
N CYS A 83 -16.02 -0.83 8.70
CA CYS A 83 -15.54 -0.50 10.05
C CYS A 83 -16.10 0.83 10.54
N ALA A 84 -16.39 0.88 11.83
CA ALA A 84 -16.70 2.13 12.54
C ALA A 84 -15.43 2.71 13.14
N TYR A 85 -15.34 4.04 13.12
CA TYR A 85 -14.29 4.81 13.77
C TYR A 85 -14.90 5.90 14.64
N THR A 86 -14.24 6.21 15.73
CA THR A 86 -14.57 7.33 16.62
C THR A 86 -13.60 8.48 16.38
N GLY A 87 -14.06 9.71 16.60
CA GLY A 87 -13.20 10.89 16.52
C GLY A 87 -12.89 11.38 15.11
N LEU A 88 -13.60 10.88 14.08
CA LEU A 88 -13.52 11.44 12.73
C LEU A 88 -14.27 12.78 12.67
N SER A 89 -13.78 13.67 11.80
CA SER A 89 -14.47 14.93 11.49
C SER A 89 -15.82 14.66 10.80
N SER A 90 -16.78 15.59 10.93
CA SER A 90 -18.08 15.50 10.27
C SER A 90 -17.92 15.37 8.75
N LYS A 91 -16.98 16.13 8.18
CA LYS A 91 -16.63 16.05 6.74
C LYS A 91 -16.20 14.64 6.32
N SER A 92 -15.39 13.98 7.13
CA SER A 92 -14.94 12.60 6.86
C SER A 92 -16.11 11.62 6.95
N LEU A 93 -16.97 11.77 7.96
CA LEU A 93 -18.17 10.94 8.13
C LEU A 93 -19.11 11.06 6.91
N ASP A 94 -19.40 12.29 6.47
CA ASP A 94 -20.24 12.55 5.30
C ASP A 94 -19.64 11.92 4.02
N SER A 95 -18.32 12.05 3.85
CA SER A 95 -17.61 11.47 2.70
C SER A 95 -17.66 9.94 2.72
N ILE A 96 -17.54 9.30 3.88
CA ILE A 96 -17.64 7.85 4.04
C ILE A 96 -19.06 7.38 3.72
N GLU A 97 -20.09 8.07 4.21
CA GLU A 97 -21.48 7.72 3.92
C GLU A 97 -21.79 7.89 2.42
N ALA A 98 -21.33 8.95 1.79
CA ALA A 98 -21.48 9.15 0.35
C ALA A 98 -20.79 8.02 -0.46
N ALA A 99 -19.63 7.55 -0.03
CA ALA A 99 -18.89 6.46 -0.67
C ALA A 99 -19.47 5.07 -0.36
N ARG A 100 -20.27 4.93 0.69
CA ARG A 100 -20.79 3.64 1.16
C ARG A 100 -21.77 3.01 0.19
N GLY A 101 -22.64 3.80 -0.39
CA GLY A 101 -23.74 3.33 -1.26
C GLY A 101 -24.76 2.47 -0.54
N GLU A 102 -25.77 2.05 -1.27
CA GLU A 102 -26.81 1.18 -0.75
C GLU A 102 -26.27 -0.24 -0.47
N GLY A 103 -26.64 -0.81 0.67
CA GLY A 103 -26.36 -2.22 1.01
C GLY A 103 -25.11 -2.49 1.84
N ARG A 104 -24.22 -1.55 2.04
CA ARG A 104 -23.03 -1.74 2.87
C ARG A 104 -23.20 -1.15 4.28
N LYS A 105 -23.82 -1.89 5.18
CA LYS A 105 -24.02 -1.44 6.57
C LYS A 105 -22.72 -1.54 7.39
N VAL A 106 -22.51 -0.57 8.27
CA VAL A 106 -21.43 -0.61 9.29
C VAL A 106 -21.63 -1.82 10.19
N LEU A 107 -20.56 -2.50 10.53
CA LEU A 107 -20.57 -3.58 11.50
C LEU A 107 -20.67 -3.00 12.92
N THR A 108 -21.47 -3.64 13.76
CA THR A 108 -21.68 -3.24 15.17
C THR A 108 -21.48 -4.42 16.13
N GLY A 109 -21.33 -4.13 17.42
CA GLY A 109 -21.20 -5.14 18.45
C GLY A 109 -20.05 -6.12 18.25
N ASP A 110 -20.30 -7.38 18.53
CA ASP A 110 -19.29 -8.46 18.44
C ASP A 110 -18.75 -8.66 17.04
N SER A 111 -19.58 -8.48 16.04
CA SER A 111 -19.14 -8.59 14.63
C SER A 111 -18.11 -7.52 14.28
N ALA A 112 -18.28 -6.28 14.75
CA ALA A 112 -17.33 -5.20 14.54
C ALA A 112 -16.00 -5.49 15.25
N ARG A 113 -16.08 -5.96 16.52
CA ARG A 113 -14.90 -6.33 17.32
C ARG A 113 -14.11 -7.46 16.64
N LEU A 114 -14.79 -8.54 16.26
CA LEU A 114 -14.16 -9.68 15.58
C LEU A 114 -13.50 -9.26 14.26
N TRP A 115 -14.17 -8.40 13.49
CA TRP A 115 -13.68 -7.93 12.21
C TRP A 115 -12.40 -7.09 12.36
N ARG A 116 -12.40 -6.17 13.35
CA ARG A 116 -11.22 -5.36 13.69
C ARG A 116 -10.06 -6.24 14.18
N ASN A 117 -10.31 -7.19 15.07
CA ASN A 117 -9.30 -8.10 15.61
C ASN A 117 -8.70 -9.04 14.55
N ARG A 118 -9.41 -9.26 13.45
CA ARG A 118 -8.88 -9.94 12.26
C ARG A 118 -8.04 -9.03 11.36
N GLY A 119 -7.84 -7.77 11.71
CA GLY A 119 -7.08 -6.79 10.94
C GLY A 119 -7.76 -6.36 9.64
N LYS A 120 -9.10 -6.39 9.59
CA LYS A 120 -9.86 -6.00 8.41
C LYS A 120 -10.11 -4.50 8.30
N CYS A 121 -9.94 -3.77 9.40
CA CYS A 121 -10.12 -2.32 9.44
C CYS A 121 -8.83 -1.61 9.01
N PRO A 122 -8.89 -0.61 8.11
CA PRO A 122 -7.78 0.28 7.83
C PRO A 122 -7.23 0.96 9.10
N LEU A 123 -5.94 1.21 9.13
CA LEU A 123 -5.33 2.07 10.15
C LEU A 123 -5.63 3.53 9.82
N THR A 124 -5.96 4.32 10.83
CA THR A 124 -6.04 5.77 10.69
C THR A 124 -4.65 6.36 10.48
N PRO A 125 -4.55 7.60 9.95
CA PRO A 125 -3.26 8.30 9.86
C PRO A 125 -2.53 8.42 11.21
N SER A 126 -3.25 8.72 12.30
CA SER A 126 -2.68 8.80 13.66
C SER A 126 -2.17 7.45 14.15
N GLU A 127 -2.93 6.36 13.98
CA GLU A 127 -2.49 5.00 14.32
C GLU A 127 -1.26 4.60 13.49
N THR A 128 -1.23 4.98 12.22
CA THR A 128 -0.07 4.74 11.34
C THR A 128 1.16 5.48 11.85
N ALA A 129 1.04 6.78 12.18
CA ALA A 129 2.14 7.56 12.74
C ALA A 129 2.69 6.94 14.03
N PHE A 130 1.80 6.51 14.94
CA PHE A 130 2.18 5.83 16.17
C PHE A 130 2.98 4.55 15.89
N ILE A 131 2.51 3.71 14.96
CA ILE A 131 3.22 2.46 14.64
C ILE A 131 4.58 2.75 14.02
N LEU A 132 4.70 3.73 13.12
CA LEU A 132 6.00 4.10 12.55
C LEU A 132 6.98 4.58 13.62
N GLN A 133 6.54 5.38 14.59
CA GLN A 133 7.36 5.77 15.74
C GLN A 133 7.77 4.54 16.58
N ALA A 134 6.84 3.63 16.85
CA ALA A 134 7.12 2.38 17.56
C ALA A 134 8.16 1.52 16.83
N LEU A 135 8.19 1.55 15.50
CA LEU A 135 9.20 0.89 14.68
C LEU A 135 10.53 1.65 14.56
N GLY A 136 10.66 2.75 15.27
CA GLY A 136 11.89 3.55 15.28
C GLY A 136 12.11 4.39 14.02
N ILE A 137 11.09 4.67 13.23
CA ILE A 137 11.20 5.57 12.07
C ILE A 137 11.32 7.01 12.58
N PRO A 138 12.43 7.71 12.32
CA PRO A 138 12.66 9.07 12.82
C PRO A 138 11.63 10.07 12.28
N THR A 139 11.22 11.04 13.10
CA THR A 139 10.22 12.04 12.73
C THR A 139 10.66 13.00 11.61
N ASN A 140 11.96 13.11 11.38
CA ASN A 140 12.57 13.89 10.29
C ASN A 140 12.75 13.08 8.98
N THR A 141 12.26 11.86 8.92
CA THR A 141 12.32 11.03 7.71
C THR A 141 11.55 11.71 6.56
N ASN A 142 12.14 11.73 5.37
CA ASN A 142 11.43 12.13 4.16
C ASN A 142 10.46 11.01 3.79
N ILE A 143 9.16 11.30 3.70
CA ILE A 143 8.12 10.33 3.42
C ILE A 143 7.38 10.72 2.15
N TYR A 144 7.45 9.87 1.13
CA TYR A 144 6.53 9.94 0.02
C TYR A 144 5.23 9.22 0.38
N LEU A 145 4.15 9.99 0.46
CA LEU A 145 2.84 9.45 0.79
C LEU A 145 2.10 9.04 -0.49
N ALA A 146 2.15 7.75 -0.79
CA ALA A 146 1.35 7.13 -1.83
C ALA A 146 -0.06 6.86 -1.28
N ALA A 147 -1.04 7.61 -1.76
CA ALA A 147 -2.44 7.51 -1.32
C ALA A 147 -3.38 7.94 -2.43
N GLY A 148 -4.63 7.51 -2.38
CA GLY A 148 -5.70 8.00 -3.25
C GLY A 148 -6.03 9.46 -2.98
N ASP A 149 -6.74 10.07 -3.92
CA ASP A 149 -7.27 11.42 -3.73
C ASP A 149 -8.36 11.37 -2.62
N GLY A 150 -8.37 12.35 -1.74
CA GLY A 150 -9.33 12.42 -0.63
C GLY A 150 -8.94 11.64 0.62
N LEU A 151 -7.65 11.43 0.87
CA LEU A 151 -7.16 10.89 2.14
C LEU A 151 -7.68 11.72 3.32
N MET A 152 -8.27 11.05 4.31
CA MET A 152 -8.91 11.68 5.46
C MET A 152 -8.00 11.76 6.68
N GLU A 153 -8.26 12.73 7.57
CA GLU A 153 -7.65 12.85 8.93
C GLU A 153 -6.10 12.89 8.92
N LEU A 154 -5.52 13.49 7.86
CA LEU A 154 -4.07 13.49 7.67
C LEU A 154 -3.32 14.28 8.76
N ASP A 155 -3.98 15.22 9.44
CA ASP A 155 -3.39 16.06 10.49
C ASP A 155 -2.75 15.23 11.61
N GLY A 156 -3.37 14.10 11.96
CA GLY A 156 -2.83 13.16 12.94
C GLY A 156 -1.49 12.53 12.53
N PHE A 157 -1.21 12.46 11.23
CA PHE A 157 0.06 11.98 10.70
C PHE A 157 1.08 13.12 10.54
N THR A 158 0.65 14.24 9.95
CA THR A 158 1.52 15.40 9.66
C THR A 158 1.90 16.16 10.93
N SER A 159 1.20 15.97 12.06
CA SER A 159 1.63 16.48 13.36
C SER A 159 2.96 15.85 13.81
N VAL A 160 3.21 14.60 13.44
CA VAL A 160 4.40 13.82 13.80
C VAL A 160 5.48 13.92 12.71
N TYR A 161 5.12 13.63 11.46
CA TYR A 161 6.04 13.63 10.33
C TYR A 161 5.85 14.89 9.49
N LYS A 162 6.89 15.71 9.38
CA LYS A 162 6.81 17.03 8.71
C LYS A 162 7.26 16.99 7.25
N ASN A 163 8.16 16.08 6.91
CA ASN A 163 8.74 16.01 5.56
C ASN A 163 7.90 15.09 4.67
N ILE A 164 6.71 15.55 4.28
CA ILE A 164 5.76 14.78 3.49
C ILE A 164 5.74 15.27 2.05
N TYR A 165 5.91 14.32 1.13
CA TYR A 165 5.85 14.53 -0.31
C TYR A 165 4.70 13.69 -0.88
N THR A 166 3.90 14.28 -1.75
CA THR A 166 2.79 13.61 -2.44
C THR A 166 2.87 13.90 -3.93
N LYS A 167 2.24 13.07 -4.75
CA LYS A 167 2.12 13.40 -6.18
C LYS A 167 1.46 14.76 -6.43
N SER A 168 0.49 15.15 -5.59
CA SER A 168 -0.17 16.46 -5.71
C SER A 168 0.71 17.64 -5.28
N SER A 169 1.67 17.44 -4.37
CA SER A 169 2.62 18.49 -3.98
C SER A 169 3.80 18.63 -4.94
N LEU A 170 4.10 17.59 -5.70
CA LEU A 170 5.25 17.52 -6.61
C LEU A 170 4.88 17.80 -8.07
N LEU A 171 3.63 17.56 -8.46
CA LEU A 171 3.11 17.87 -9.80
C LEU A 171 2.59 19.31 -9.86
N THR A 172 2.56 19.87 -11.06
CA THR A 172 1.80 21.09 -11.29
C THR A 172 0.30 20.80 -11.12
N HIS A 173 -0.48 21.80 -10.70
CA HIS A 173 -1.93 21.64 -10.55
C HIS A 173 -2.58 21.17 -11.87
N GLU A 174 -2.14 21.72 -12.99
CA GLU A 174 -2.66 21.38 -14.32
C GLU A 174 -2.38 19.89 -14.68
N ASP A 175 -1.16 19.42 -14.45
CA ASP A 175 -0.79 18.01 -14.69
C ASP A 175 -1.62 17.09 -13.80
N PHE A 176 -1.76 17.44 -12.51
CA PHE A 176 -2.48 16.63 -11.55
C PHE A 176 -3.96 16.50 -11.89
N GLU A 177 -4.64 17.59 -12.23
CA GLU A 177 -6.07 17.58 -12.55
C GLU A 177 -6.39 16.84 -13.86
N ARG A 178 -5.50 16.94 -14.85
CA ARG A 178 -5.68 16.24 -16.15
C ARG A 178 -5.41 14.75 -16.09
N MET A 179 -4.73 14.26 -15.04
CA MET A 179 -4.39 12.86 -14.94
C MET A 179 -5.58 12.00 -14.51
N HIS A 180 -5.79 10.92 -15.23
CA HIS A 180 -6.71 9.87 -14.80
C HIS A 180 -6.21 9.19 -13.52
N GLY A 181 -7.12 8.74 -12.63
CA GLY A 181 -6.78 8.10 -11.37
C GLY A 181 -5.80 6.93 -11.49
N ASN A 182 -5.92 6.12 -12.54
CA ASN A 182 -5.00 5.02 -12.80
C ASN A 182 -3.58 5.50 -13.15
N THR A 183 -3.44 6.65 -13.83
CA THR A 183 -2.14 7.26 -14.10
C THR A 183 -1.52 7.77 -12.80
N LYS A 184 -2.29 8.42 -11.95
CA LYS A 184 -1.86 8.83 -10.60
C LYS A 184 -1.38 7.63 -9.77
N ALA A 185 -2.11 6.51 -9.81
CA ALA A 185 -1.71 5.27 -9.15
C ALA A 185 -0.43 4.65 -9.74
N ALA A 186 -0.22 4.78 -11.05
CA ALA A 186 1.01 4.32 -11.71
C ALA A 186 2.25 5.13 -11.28
N LEU A 187 2.09 6.45 -11.04
CA LEU A 187 3.14 7.28 -10.45
C LEU A 187 3.49 6.82 -9.04
N ASP A 188 2.47 6.63 -8.19
CA ASP A 188 2.65 6.10 -6.83
C ASP A 188 3.36 4.74 -6.83
N TYR A 189 2.96 3.85 -7.73
CA TYR A 189 3.61 2.55 -7.91
C TYR A 189 5.09 2.70 -8.23
N TYR A 190 5.44 3.51 -9.24
CA TYR A 190 6.82 3.68 -9.68
C TYR A 190 7.72 4.28 -8.60
N VAL A 191 7.25 5.34 -7.92
CA VAL A 191 7.98 5.97 -6.82
C VAL A 191 8.15 4.98 -5.66
N SER A 192 7.10 4.21 -5.32
CA SER A 192 7.14 3.22 -4.25
C SER A 192 8.13 2.08 -4.52
N VAL A 193 8.18 1.58 -5.77
CA VAL A 193 9.16 0.55 -6.15
C VAL A 193 10.59 1.06 -5.99
N ASN A 194 10.86 2.32 -6.38
CA ASN A 194 12.19 2.91 -6.40
C ASN A 194 12.56 3.68 -5.10
N SER A 195 11.77 3.56 -4.05
CA SER A 195 12.05 4.14 -2.73
C SER A 195 13.14 3.37 -1.97
N ASP A 196 13.82 4.03 -1.03
CA ASP A 196 14.81 3.38 -0.17
C ASP A 196 14.17 2.37 0.79
N ALA A 197 12.95 2.65 1.25
CA ALA A 197 12.10 1.74 2.01
C ALA A 197 10.65 1.87 1.59
N TYR A 198 9.88 0.80 1.71
CA TYR A 198 8.45 0.79 1.41
C TYR A 198 7.65 0.21 2.58
N ILE A 199 6.61 0.93 3.00
CA ILE A 199 5.68 0.48 4.03
C ILE A 199 4.24 0.57 3.51
N ALA A 200 3.48 -0.52 3.67
CA ALA A 200 2.06 -0.59 3.34
C ALA A 200 1.21 -0.67 4.61
N THR A 201 0.16 0.13 4.69
CA THR A 201 -0.83 0.06 5.78
C THR A 201 -1.96 -0.93 5.50
N PHE A 202 -2.16 -1.25 4.22
CA PHE A 202 -3.16 -2.22 3.76
C PHE A 202 -2.55 -3.04 2.62
N PHE A 203 -2.66 -4.36 2.67
CA PHE A 203 -2.07 -5.22 1.65
C PHE A 203 -3.04 -5.45 0.48
N GLY A 204 -3.18 -4.42 -0.36
CA GLY A 204 -3.99 -4.43 -1.58
C GLY A 204 -3.22 -4.87 -2.83
N ASN A 205 -3.83 -4.70 -4.01
CA ASN A 205 -3.20 -5.10 -5.27
C ASN A 205 -1.95 -4.27 -5.59
N MET A 206 -1.98 -2.96 -5.33
CA MET A 206 -0.80 -2.10 -5.51
C MET A 206 0.35 -2.57 -4.62
N ASP A 207 0.07 -2.85 -3.34
CA ASP A 207 1.11 -3.29 -2.38
C ASP A 207 1.73 -4.62 -2.79
N LYS A 208 0.93 -5.57 -3.28
CA LYS A 208 1.41 -6.84 -3.82
C LYS A 208 2.37 -6.62 -4.98
N MET A 209 2.00 -5.73 -5.92
CA MET A 209 2.83 -5.42 -7.08
C MET A 209 4.12 -4.72 -6.70
N VAL A 210 4.07 -3.72 -5.81
CA VAL A 210 5.26 -3.03 -5.29
C VAL A 210 6.17 -4.02 -4.58
N THR A 211 5.63 -4.81 -3.65
CA THR A 211 6.40 -5.80 -2.88
C THR A 211 7.05 -6.84 -3.80
N ALA A 212 6.30 -7.35 -4.77
CA ALA A 212 6.80 -8.32 -5.73
C ALA A 212 7.94 -7.75 -6.59
N MET A 213 7.76 -6.54 -7.14
CA MET A 213 8.78 -5.88 -7.96
C MET A 213 10.04 -5.56 -7.13
N ARG A 214 9.87 -5.04 -5.91
CA ARG A 214 10.98 -4.79 -5.00
C ARG A 214 11.75 -6.07 -4.65
N THR A 215 11.03 -7.19 -4.44
CA THR A 215 11.64 -8.50 -4.20
C THR A 215 12.44 -8.96 -5.41
N MET A 216 11.89 -8.84 -6.63
CA MET A 216 12.59 -9.19 -7.88
C MET A 216 13.85 -8.34 -8.11
N GLN A 217 13.88 -7.11 -7.63
CA GLN A 217 15.03 -6.20 -7.68
C GLN A 217 16.01 -6.38 -6.51
N GLY A 218 15.75 -7.32 -5.59
CA GLY A 218 16.59 -7.54 -4.40
C GLY A 218 16.47 -6.46 -3.33
N LEU A 219 15.43 -5.62 -3.37
CA LEU A 219 15.19 -4.54 -2.42
C LEU A 219 14.47 -5.08 -1.17
N GLN A 220 15.18 -5.15 -0.04
CA GLN A 220 14.71 -5.85 1.16
C GLN A 220 13.87 -5.00 2.12
N LYS A 221 14.00 -3.67 2.11
CA LYS A 221 13.31 -2.79 3.06
C LYS A 221 11.84 -2.59 2.66
N THR A 222 11.06 -3.65 2.79
CA THR A 222 9.63 -3.68 2.47
C THR A 222 8.86 -4.29 3.63
N LEU A 223 7.86 -3.56 4.16
CA LEU A 223 7.11 -3.96 5.35
C LEU A 223 5.61 -3.72 5.14
N VAL A 224 4.79 -4.62 5.67
CA VAL A 224 3.33 -4.44 5.78
C VAL A 224 2.98 -4.29 7.26
N LEU A 225 2.32 -3.19 7.62
CA LEU A 225 1.93 -2.97 9.01
C LEU A 225 0.85 -3.96 9.46
N SER A 226 1.08 -4.58 10.61
CA SER A 226 0.18 -5.59 11.17
C SER A 226 -1.02 -4.93 11.86
N ARG A 227 -2.08 -4.64 11.08
CA ARG A 227 -3.36 -4.16 11.59
C ARG A 227 -3.99 -5.11 12.61
N ARG A 228 -3.74 -6.42 12.45
CA ARG A 228 -4.22 -7.45 13.35
C ARG A 228 -3.53 -7.35 14.71
N ALA A 229 -2.21 -7.21 14.74
CA ALA A 229 -1.46 -7.05 15.98
C ALA A 229 -1.91 -5.79 16.72
N PHE A 230 -1.96 -4.65 16.01
CA PHE A 230 -2.42 -3.39 16.57
C PHE A 230 -3.83 -3.51 17.21
N ALA A 231 -4.79 -4.05 16.48
CA ALA A 231 -6.16 -4.22 16.96
C ALA A 231 -6.25 -5.15 18.18
N ASN A 232 -5.50 -6.25 18.20
CA ASN A 232 -5.51 -7.20 19.30
C ASN A 232 -4.84 -6.62 20.55
N TYR A 233 -3.73 -5.91 20.42
CA TYR A 233 -3.04 -5.30 21.55
C TYR A 233 -3.84 -4.14 22.15
N THR A 234 -4.45 -3.30 21.33
CA THR A 234 -5.35 -2.23 21.82
C THR A 234 -6.61 -2.81 22.48
N ALA A 235 -7.18 -3.89 21.93
CA ALA A 235 -8.31 -4.59 22.57
C ALA A 235 -7.94 -5.26 23.90
N ALA A 236 -6.67 -5.64 24.09
CA ALA A 236 -6.13 -6.15 25.36
C ALA A 236 -5.79 -5.01 26.36
N GLY A 237 -6.02 -3.75 26.02
CA GLY A 237 -5.79 -2.59 26.86
C GLY A 237 -4.36 -2.04 26.85
N LEU A 238 -3.50 -2.50 25.93
CA LEU A 238 -2.15 -1.93 25.78
C LEU A 238 -2.24 -0.53 25.20
N ALA A 239 -1.45 0.39 25.75
CA ALA A 239 -1.36 1.78 25.31
C ALA A 239 0.06 2.32 25.51
N GLY A 240 0.36 3.48 24.91
CA GLY A 240 1.64 4.17 25.07
C GLY A 240 2.84 3.27 24.79
N GLU A 241 3.81 3.27 25.70
CA GLU A 241 5.07 2.54 25.54
C GLU A 241 4.87 1.02 25.46
N GLN A 242 3.95 0.46 26.25
CA GLN A 242 3.65 -0.99 26.21
C GLN A 242 3.14 -1.42 24.82
N LEU A 243 2.25 -0.63 24.22
CA LEU A 243 1.76 -0.87 22.87
C LEU A 243 2.89 -0.71 21.85
N ALA A 244 3.74 0.30 22.00
CA ALA A 244 4.87 0.53 21.11
C ALA A 244 5.85 -0.66 21.14
N MET A 245 6.23 -1.16 22.29
CA MET A 245 7.07 -2.35 22.44
C MET A 245 6.44 -3.59 21.80
N ALA A 246 5.16 -3.84 22.06
CA ALA A 246 4.43 -4.96 21.47
C ALA A 246 4.37 -4.87 19.93
N MET A 247 4.19 -3.66 19.39
CA MET A 247 4.21 -3.45 17.95
C MET A 247 5.59 -3.65 17.35
N TRP A 248 6.65 -3.19 18.01
CA TRP A 248 8.03 -3.48 17.61
C TRP A 248 8.28 -4.98 17.52
N ASP A 249 7.96 -5.73 18.58
CA ASP A 249 8.16 -7.17 18.62
C ASP A 249 7.35 -7.91 17.53
N ALA A 250 6.11 -7.50 17.30
CA ALA A 250 5.27 -8.09 16.27
C ALA A 250 5.83 -7.94 14.85
N HIS A 251 6.58 -6.86 14.59
CA HIS A 251 7.16 -6.59 13.27
C HIS A 251 8.62 -7.07 13.14
N ARG A 252 9.34 -7.21 14.25
CA ARG A 252 10.75 -7.66 14.24
C ARG A 252 10.92 -9.02 13.57
N GLU A 253 10.04 -9.97 13.82
CA GLU A 253 10.11 -11.29 13.22
C GLU A 253 9.84 -11.28 11.71
N GLU A 254 8.93 -10.43 11.24
CA GLU A 254 8.65 -10.27 9.81
C GLU A 254 9.84 -9.66 9.08
N TYR A 255 10.52 -8.70 9.72
CA TYR A 255 11.71 -8.04 9.17
C TYR A 255 12.90 -9.01 9.02
N ILE A 256 13.09 -9.91 10.00
CA ILE A 256 14.18 -10.90 10.00
C ILE A 256 13.90 -12.05 9.04
N ARG A 257 12.65 -12.43 8.87
CA ARG A 257 12.28 -13.62 8.08
C ARG A 257 12.12 -13.37 6.59
N GLY A 258 12.17 -12.12 6.14
CA GLY A 258 11.91 -11.78 4.73
C GLY A 258 10.55 -12.26 4.23
N ARG A 259 9.63 -12.55 5.15
CA ARG A 259 8.28 -12.99 4.86
C ARG A 259 7.42 -11.79 4.49
N GLY A 260 7.22 -11.58 3.29
CA GLY A 260 6.36 -10.51 2.80
C GLY A 260 6.36 -10.49 1.30
N SER A 261 6.95 -11.53 0.72
CA SER A 261 6.94 -11.65 -0.72
C SER A 261 5.51 -11.83 -1.21
N ALA A 262 5.07 -10.90 -2.00
CA ALA A 262 3.82 -11.02 -2.74
C ALA A 262 3.96 -11.96 -3.95
N LEU A 263 5.16 -12.47 -4.20
CA LEU A 263 5.41 -13.44 -5.25
C LEU A 263 4.92 -14.82 -4.82
N PRO A 264 4.28 -15.58 -5.72
CA PRO A 264 3.98 -16.99 -5.49
C PRO A 264 5.26 -17.78 -5.16
N GLU A 265 5.15 -18.80 -4.30
CA GLU A 265 6.31 -19.61 -3.88
C GLU A 265 7.14 -20.15 -5.05
N HIS A 266 6.49 -20.51 -6.16
CA HIS A 266 7.18 -21.00 -7.34
C HIS A 266 8.06 -19.95 -8.05
N CYS A 267 7.90 -18.65 -7.74
CA CYS A 267 8.78 -17.60 -8.25
C CYS A 267 10.16 -17.59 -7.55
N PHE A 268 10.29 -18.28 -6.41
CA PHE A 268 11.52 -18.34 -5.59
C PHE A 268 12.29 -19.65 -5.74
N CYS A 269 11.73 -20.66 -6.39
CA CYS A 269 12.30 -22.01 -6.39
C CYS A 269 13.69 -22.12 -7.05
N GLU A 270 14.14 -21.09 -7.78
CA GLU A 270 15.42 -21.13 -8.52
C GLU A 270 16.54 -20.30 -7.87
N PHE A 271 16.29 -19.57 -6.80
CA PHE A 271 17.33 -18.78 -6.11
C PHE A 271 18.01 -19.48 -4.94
N ARG A 272 17.85 -20.79 -4.82
CA ARG A 272 18.66 -21.62 -3.92
C ARG A 272 19.79 -22.25 -4.73
N LEU A 273 20.78 -21.42 -5.09
CA LEU A 273 22.13 -21.87 -5.39
C LEU A 273 23.02 -21.55 -4.22
#